data_53a90a9f1a34ee413d41664e62095eba
#
_entry.id   53a90a9f1a34ee413d41664e62095eba
#
_cell.length_a   1.000
_cell.length_b   1.000
_cell.length_c   1.000
_cell.angle_alpha   90.00
_cell.angle_beta   90.00
_cell.angle_gamma   90.00
#
_symmetry.space_group_name_H-M   'P 1'
#
loop_
_entity.id
_entity.type
_entity.pdbx_description
1 polymer ?
#
loop_
_entity_poly.entity_id
_entity_poly.type
_entity_poly.pdbx_seq_one_letter_code
_entity_poly.pdbx_strand_id
1 'polypeptide(L)'
;NETREAKEVHLYGCMEWCLWNAVDDSTNYQRNLNIAECEAEERILYHKTEYRERRDHYAYYAVNRDTAGWDTDRNTFLGPMGDWSAPVLVERESSAFSCITGWYPIGCHHLKIALAPGESQRVIFLLGYGKNPRDRKFLSPGVIRKDDAHTTAAKYADPAAVDAAFAALGRYWDSLLSSYQLRSGEEKLDRMVNIWHQYQCMVTFNLSRSASYYETGTGRGMGFRDSCQDLYGFMHIIP
;
A
#
# COMPACT_ATOMS: atom_id res chain seq x y z
N ASN A 1 25.11 -3.73 4.52
CA ASN A 1 25.89 -4.83 5.10
C ASN A 1 26.98 -4.27 6.02
N GLU A 2 26.77 -4.34 7.31
CA GLU A 2 27.71 -3.82 8.33
C GLU A 2 28.78 -4.86 8.75
N THR A 3 28.76 -6.04 8.13
CA THR A 3 29.71 -7.10 8.45
C THR A 3 30.95 -7.04 7.55
N ARG A 4 31.96 -7.85 7.86
CA ARG A 4 33.22 -7.93 7.10
C ARG A 4 33.18 -8.94 5.95
N GLU A 5 32.08 -9.67 5.80
CA GLU A 5 31.90 -10.70 4.79
C GLU A 5 30.76 -10.32 3.84
N ALA A 6 30.87 -10.74 2.58
CA ALA A 6 29.76 -10.60 1.63
C ALA A 6 28.57 -11.44 2.09
N LYS A 7 27.37 -10.92 1.88
CA LYS A 7 26.12 -11.60 2.21
C LYS A 7 25.19 -11.66 1.02
N GLU A 8 24.48 -12.76 0.87
CA GLU A 8 23.28 -12.85 0.07
C GLU A 8 22.06 -12.73 1.00
N VAL A 9 21.12 -11.87 0.64
CA VAL A 9 19.89 -11.62 1.41
C VAL A 9 18.71 -11.95 0.52
N HIS A 10 17.80 -12.79 1.02
CA HIS A 10 16.50 -13.04 0.43
C HIS A 10 15.49 -12.06 1.02
N LEU A 11 15.00 -11.15 0.19
CA LEU A 11 14.01 -10.15 0.57
C LEU A 11 12.65 -10.49 -0.03
N TYR A 12 11.65 -10.63 0.83
CA TYR A 12 10.25 -10.87 0.43
C TYR A 12 9.40 -9.64 0.72
N GLY A 13 8.88 -9.01 -0.33
CA GLY A 13 7.89 -7.95 -0.21
C GLY A 13 6.51 -8.53 -0.40
N CYS A 14 5.75 -8.68 0.69
CA CYS A 14 4.43 -9.32 0.66
C CYS A 14 3.33 -8.39 1.14
N MET A 15 2.14 -8.53 0.54
CA MET A 15 0.92 -7.86 0.95
C MET A 15 -0.32 -8.69 0.63
N GLU A 16 -1.38 -8.53 1.40
CA GLU A 16 -2.71 -9.06 1.09
C GLU A 16 -3.53 -8.01 0.33
N TRP A 17 -4.29 -8.46 -0.67
CA TRP A 17 -5.11 -7.57 -1.48
C TRP A 17 -6.44 -7.23 -0.81
N CYS A 18 -6.86 -5.97 -0.95
CA CYS A 18 -8.21 -5.51 -0.69
C CYS A 18 -8.62 -4.54 -1.80
N LEU A 19 -9.52 -4.96 -2.68
CA LEU A 19 -9.99 -4.11 -3.81
C LEU A 19 -11.34 -3.49 -3.58
N TRP A 20 -12.11 -3.99 -2.61
CA TRP A 20 -13.49 -3.56 -2.46
C TRP A 20 -13.70 -2.79 -1.16
N ASN A 21 -13.84 -3.49 -0.09
CA ASN A 21 -14.18 -2.91 1.21
C ASN A 21 -13.50 -3.76 2.28
N ALA A 22 -12.68 -3.13 3.11
CA ALA A 22 -11.91 -3.82 4.14
C ALA A 22 -12.81 -4.52 5.17
N VAL A 23 -13.98 -3.96 5.46
CA VAL A 23 -14.95 -4.60 6.39
C VAL A 23 -15.57 -5.83 5.75
N ASP A 24 -16.06 -5.70 4.52
CA ASP A 24 -16.64 -6.84 3.80
C ASP A 24 -15.59 -7.96 3.60
N ASP A 25 -14.36 -7.58 3.25
CA ASP A 25 -13.26 -8.53 3.09
C ASP A 25 -12.92 -9.25 4.40
N SER A 26 -12.97 -8.56 5.53
CA SER A 26 -12.59 -9.12 6.83
C SER A 26 -13.73 -9.86 7.53
N THR A 27 -14.98 -9.42 7.35
CA THR A 27 -16.13 -9.96 8.09
C THR A 27 -16.99 -10.95 7.31
N ASN A 28 -17.10 -10.76 6.00
CA ASN A 28 -17.99 -11.56 5.15
C ASN A 28 -17.26 -12.51 4.23
N TYR A 29 -15.97 -12.68 4.39
CA TYR A 29 -15.12 -13.51 3.51
C TYR A 29 -15.23 -13.15 2.03
N GLN A 30 -15.57 -11.89 1.70
CA GLN A 30 -15.84 -11.46 0.32
C GLN A 30 -14.62 -11.64 -0.59
N ARG A 31 -13.41 -11.40 -0.08
CA ARG A 31 -12.16 -11.65 -0.83
C ARG A 31 -11.98 -13.12 -1.24
N ASN A 32 -12.59 -14.03 -0.48
CA ASN A 32 -12.53 -15.47 -0.74
C ASN A 32 -13.65 -15.95 -1.67
N LEU A 33 -14.78 -15.25 -1.66
CA LEU A 33 -15.95 -15.58 -2.47
C LEU A 33 -15.95 -14.83 -3.81
N ASN A 34 -15.23 -13.72 -3.90
CA ASN A 34 -15.11 -12.97 -5.13
C ASN A 34 -14.16 -13.68 -6.08
N ILE A 35 -14.46 -13.59 -7.35
CA ILE A 35 -13.53 -13.99 -8.39
C ILE A 35 -12.41 -12.95 -8.42
N ALA A 36 -11.44 -13.14 -7.53
CA ALA A 36 -10.21 -12.40 -7.54
C ALA A 36 -9.25 -13.12 -8.49
N GLU A 37 -8.81 -12.44 -9.52
CA GLU A 37 -7.86 -12.97 -10.49
C GLU A 37 -6.55 -12.22 -10.37
N CYS A 38 -5.46 -12.96 -10.25
CA CYS A 38 -4.12 -12.41 -10.32
C CYS A 38 -3.54 -12.59 -11.71
N GLU A 39 -2.75 -11.62 -12.12
CA GLU A 39 -1.87 -11.70 -13.27
C GLU A 39 -0.46 -11.35 -12.80
N ALA A 40 0.55 -11.93 -13.42
CA ALA A 40 1.93 -11.66 -13.08
C ALA A 40 2.74 -11.30 -14.33
N GLU A 41 3.54 -10.28 -14.20
CA GLU A 41 4.66 -9.94 -15.08
C GLU A 41 5.95 -10.03 -14.26
N GLU A 42 7.10 -9.87 -14.89
CA GLU A 42 8.39 -10.06 -14.22
C GLU A 42 8.55 -9.24 -12.93
N ARG A 43 8.08 -7.99 -12.94
CA ARG A 43 8.25 -7.04 -11.82
C ARG A 43 6.96 -6.45 -11.28
N ILE A 44 5.81 -6.87 -11.81
CA ILE A 44 4.52 -6.32 -11.43
C ILE A 44 3.51 -7.46 -11.27
N LEU A 45 2.88 -7.50 -10.12
CA LEU A 45 1.76 -8.39 -9.82
C LEU A 45 0.48 -7.58 -9.85
N TYR A 46 -0.56 -8.14 -10.44
CA TYR A 46 -1.86 -7.49 -10.60
C TYR A 46 -2.95 -8.30 -9.89
N HIS A 47 -3.92 -7.58 -9.37
CA HIS A 47 -5.13 -8.15 -8.82
C HIS A 47 -6.35 -7.41 -9.33
N LYS A 48 -7.32 -8.14 -9.83
CA LYS A 48 -8.60 -7.60 -10.29
C LYS A 48 -9.77 -8.37 -9.70
N THR A 49 -10.93 -7.76 -9.71
CA THR A 49 -12.19 -8.42 -9.35
C THR A 49 -13.27 -8.02 -10.33
N GLU A 50 -14.16 -8.98 -10.64
CA GLU A 50 -15.38 -8.72 -11.42
C GLU A 50 -16.60 -8.42 -10.54
N TYR A 51 -16.39 -8.28 -9.24
CA TYR A 51 -17.47 -8.16 -8.28
C TYR A 51 -17.99 -6.73 -8.17
N ARG A 52 -19.33 -6.59 -8.21
CA ARG A 52 -20.10 -5.35 -8.01
C ARG A 52 -19.58 -4.16 -8.86
N GLU A 53 -19.53 -2.98 -8.23
CA GLU A 53 -19.20 -1.72 -8.91
C GLU A 53 -17.71 -1.57 -9.22
N ARG A 54 -16.87 -2.38 -8.62
CA ARG A 54 -15.40 -2.30 -8.76
C ARG A 54 -14.83 -3.16 -9.87
N ARG A 55 -15.66 -3.74 -10.71
CA ARG A 55 -15.23 -4.60 -11.83
C ARG A 55 -14.34 -3.93 -12.89
N ASP A 56 -14.30 -2.62 -12.94
CA ASP A 56 -13.43 -1.82 -13.83
C ASP A 56 -12.12 -1.38 -13.15
N HIS A 57 -11.91 -1.75 -11.91
CA HIS A 57 -10.73 -1.43 -11.12
C HIS A 57 -9.76 -2.61 -11.05
N TYR A 58 -8.48 -2.29 -10.86
CA TYR A 58 -7.45 -3.27 -10.55
C TYR A 58 -6.40 -2.65 -9.63
N ALA A 59 -5.72 -3.47 -8.87
CA ALA A 59 -4.55 -3.07 -8.11
C ALA A 59 -3.30 -3.69 -8.72
N TYR A 60 -2.14 -3.10 -8.44
CA TYR A 60 -0.86 -3.63 -8.86
C TYR A 60 0.20 -3.40 -7.79
N TYR A 61 1.14 -4.33 -7.75
CA TYR A 61 2.26 -4.28 -6.83
C TYR A 61 3.54 -4.50 -7.62
N ALA A 62 4.36 -3.46 -7.70
CA ALA A 62 5.56 -3.43 -8.51
C ALA A 62 6.83 -3.33 -7.65
N VAL A 63 7.94 -3.77 -8.22
CA VAL A 63 9.27 -3.60 -7.64
C VAL A 63 10.24 -3.06 -8.70
N ASN A 64 11.18 -2.23 -8.29
CA ASN A 64 12.13 -1.58 -9.21
C ASN A 64 13.35 -2.42 -9.58
N ARG A 65 13.35 -3.71 -9.27
CA ARG A 65 14.46 -4.64 -9.52
C ARG A 65 13.97 -5.94 -10.13
N ASP A 66 14.89 -6.68 -10.75
CA ASP A 66 14.64 -8.04 -11.19
C ASP A 66 14.34 -8.93 -9.99
N THR A 67 13.35 -9.77 -10.14
CA THR A 67 12.89 -10.67 -9.09
C THR A 67 13.52 -12.05 -9.26
N ALA A 68 13.84 -12.70 -8.17
CA ALA A 68 14.19 -14.12 -8.15
C ALA A 68 12.91 -15.00 -8.26
N GLY A 69 11.77 -14.42 -7.94
CA GLY A 69 10.48 -15.07 -8.04
C GLY A 69 9.34 -14.21 -7.49
N TRP A 70 8.14 -14.75 -7.56
CA TRP A 70 6.93 -14.12 -7.06
C TRP A 70 5.89 -15.17 -6.71
N ASP A 71 4.92 -14.80 -5.87
CA ASP A 71 3.78 -15.63 -5.51
C ASP A 71 2.52 -14.77 -5.31
N THR A 72 1.36 -15.31 -5.71
CA THR A 72 0.07 -14.66 -5.52
C THR A 72 -0.91 -15.50 -4.70
N ASP A 73 -0.55 -16.72 -4.33
CA ASP A 73 -1.34 -17.62 -3.50
C ASP A 73 -0.80 -17.65 -2.07
N ARG A 74 -1.61 -17.16 -1.12
CA ARG A 74 -1.27 -17.13 0.30
C ARG A 74 -0.99 -18.53 0.87
N ASN A 75 -1.79 -19.52 0.48
CA ASN A 75 -1.63 -20.89 1.02
C ASN A 75 -0.35 -21.55 0.50
N THR A 76 0.01 -21.30 -0.74
CA THR A 76 1.30 -21.75 -1.28
C THR A 76 2.46 -21.06 -0.58
N PHE A 77 2.33 -19.74 -0.33
CA PHE A 77 3.39 -18.95 0.29
C PHE A 77 3.61 -19.33 1.77
N LEU A 78 2.54 -19.41 2.55
CA LEU A 78 2.63 -19.76 3.98
C LEU A 78 2.84 -21.24 4.23
N GLY A 79 2.36 -22.09 3.33
CA GLY A 79 2.26 -23.53 3.53
C GLY A 79 0.94 -23.96 4.18
N PRO A 80 0.60 -25.27 4.10
CA PRO A 80 -0.59 -25.81 4.75
C PRO A 80 -0.51 -25.59 6.27
N MET A 81 -1.49 -24.93 6.85
CA MET A 81 -1.53 -24.60 8.28
C MET A 81 -0.45 -23.60 8.74
N GLY A 82 0.29 -22.98 7.80
CA GLY A 82 1.31 -21.97 8.10
C GLY A 82 0.70 -20.60 8.40
N ASP A 83 1.50 -19.76 9.06
CA ASP A 83 1.17 -18.38 9.34
C ASP A 83 2.30 -17.40 8.93
N TRP A 84 2.07 -16.11 9.15
CA TRP A 84 3.04 -15.06 8.77
C TRP A 84 4.32 -15.05 9.61
N SER A 85 4.39 -15.79 10.71
CA SER A 85 5.59 -15.84 11.56
C SER A 85 6.69 -16.71 10.94
N ALA A 86 6.31 -17.72 10.14
CA ALA A 86 7.22 -18.66 9.50
C ALA A 86 6.69 -19.13 8.13
N PRO A 87 6.64 -18.26 7.11
CA PRO A 87 6.18 -18.64 5.78
C PRO A 87 7.11 -19.69 5.15
N VAL A 88 6.57 -20.77 4.66
CA VAL A 88 7.35 -21.92 4.15
C VAL A 88 8.26 -21.54 2.98
N LEU A 89 7.85 -20.60 2.12
CA LEU A 89 8.69 -20.17 1.00
C LEU A 89 9.83 -19.26 1.46
N VAL A 90 9.67 -18.51 2.53
CA VAL A 90 10.76 -17.73 3.15
C VAL A 90 11.79 -18.68 3.79
N GLU A 91 11.34 -19.68 4.54
CA GLU A 91 12.23 -20.67 5.15
C GLU A 91 13.02 -21.48 4.11
N ARG A 92 12.43 -21.70 2.93
CA ARG A 92 13.08 -22.40 1.81
C ARG A 92 13.88 -21.49 0.89
N GLU A 93 13.91 -20.19 1.15
CA GLU A 93 14.55 -19.19 0.28
C GLU A 93 14.14 -19.31 -1.20
N SER A 94 12.84 -19.56 -1.45
CA SER A 94 12.32 -19.92 -2.77
C SER A 94 11.01 -19.21 -3.08
N SER A 95 10.56 -19.34 -4.34
CA SER A 95 9.23 -18.96 -4.82
C SER A 95 8.64 -20.11 -5.60
N ALA A 96 7.31 -20.20 -5.60
CA ALA A 96 6.59 -21.22 -6.34
C ALA A 96 6.03 -20.69 -7.69
N PHE A 97 6.12 -19.38 -7.94
CA PHE A 97 5.50 -18.70 -9.08
C PHE A 97 3.99 -18.97 -9.17
N SER A 98 3.34 -19.02 -8.00
CA SER A 98 1.93 -19.30 -7.90
C SER A 98 1.08 -18.14 -8.45
N CYS A 99 0.12 -18.46 -9.34
CA CYS A 99 -0.82 -17.49 -9.87
C CYS A 99 -2.24 -17.99 -9.59
N ILE A 100 -2.91 -17.33 -8.62
CA ILE A 100 -4.20 -17.80 -8.12
C ILE A 100 -5.39 -17.11 -8.82
N THR A 101 -6.48 -17.85 -8.95
CA THR A 101 -7.81 -17.31 -9.23
C THR A 101 -8.74 -17.71 -8.09
N GLY A 102 -9.25 -16.72 -7.37
CA GLY A 102 -10.05 -16.92 -6.15
C GLY A 102 -9.21 -16.88 -4.85
N TRP A 103 -9.65 -17.55 -3.83
CA TRP A 103 -9.11 -17.76 -2.47
C TRP A 103 -7.77 -17.08 -2.08
N TYR A 104 -7.80 -16.19 -1.10
CA TYR A 104 -6.65 -15.62 -0.41
C TYR A 104 -5.53 -15.08 -1.32
N PRO A 105 -5.83 -14.19 -2.26
CA PRO A 105 -4.81 -13.62 -3.13
C PRO A 105 -3.86 -12.72 -2.35
N ILE A 106 -2.58 -12.85 -2.62
CA ILE A 106 -1.51 -11.98 -2.13
C ILE A 106 -0.71 -11.42 -3.29
N GLY A 107 0.12 -10.42 -3.03
CA GLY A 107 1.21 -10.02 -3.90
C GLY A 107 2.51 -10.20 -3.15
N CYS A 108 3.38 -11.07 -3.61
CA CYS A 108 4.69 -11.29 -3.00
C CYS A 108 5.78 -11.31 -4.06
N HIS A 109 6.74 -10.39 -3.96
CA HIS A 109 7.98 -10.41 -4.73
C HIS A 109 9.10 -10.99 -3.89
N HIS A 110 9.92 -11.84 -4.49
CA HIS A 110 11.14 -12.38 -3.91
C HIS A 110 12.36 -11.86 -4.67
N LEU A 111 13.28 -11.26 -3.96
CA LEU A 111 14.54 -10.75 -4.50
C LEU A 111 15.73 -11.43 -3.81
N LYS A 112 16.79 -11.68 -4.60
CA LYS A 112 18.10 -12.05 -4.10
C LYS A 112 19.03 -10.85 -4.23
N ILE A 113 19.62 -10.44 -3.12
CA ILE A 113 20.45 -9.25 -3.05
C ILE A 113 21.81 -9.63 -2.49
N ALA A 114 22.83 -9.54 -3.33
CA ALA A 114 24.21 -9.68 -2.88
C ALA A 114 24.72 -8.34 -2.36
N LEU A 115 25.30 -8.32 -1.16
CA LEU A 115 25.85 -7.12 -0.52
C LEU A 115 27.30 -7.37 -0.10
N ALA A 116 28.22 -6.64 -0.69
CA ALA A 116 29.61 -6.58 -0.22
C ALA A 116 29.71 -5.92 1.17
N PRO A 117 30.82 -6.10 1.91
CA PRO A 117 31.05 -5.36 3.15
C PRO A 117 30.92 -3.85 2.98
N GLY A 118 30.12 -3.19 3.82
CA GLY A 118 29.83 -1.76 3.76
C GLY A 118 28.84 -1.35 2.66
N GLU A 119 28.39 -2.26 1.79
CA GLU A 119 27.44 -1.95 0.73
C GLU A 119 26.02 -1.80 1.25
N SER A 120 25.29 -0.82 0.68
CA SER A 120 23.85 -0.62 0.87
C SER A 120 23.14 -0.61 -0.47
N GLN A 121 21.98 -1.23 -0.52
CA GLN A 121 21.10 -1.21 -1.69
C GLN A 121 19.69 -0.75 -1.32
N ARG A 122 19.09 0.04 -2.19
CA ARG A 122 17.73 0.52 -2.04
C ARG A 122 16.79 -0.23 -2.95
N VAL A 123 15.71 -0.73 -2.38
CA VAL A 123 14.61 -1.38 -3.11
C VAL A 123 13.36 -0.52 -2.98
N ILE A 124 12.64 -0.35 -4.07
CA ILE A 124 11.38 0.39 -4.10
C ILE A 124 10.27 -0.60 -4.43
N PHE A 125 9.34 -0.74 -3.51
CA PHE A 125 8.07 -1.40 -3.73
C PHE A 125 6.99 -0.35 -3.95
N LEU A 126 6.17 -0.53 -4.98
CA LEU A 126 5.11 0.38 -5.36
C LEU A 126 3.77 -0.36 -5.34
N LEU A 127 2.88 0.05 -4.44
CA LEU A 127 1.49 -0.36 -4.46
C LEU A 127 0.68 0.69 -5.19
N GLY A 128 -0.06 0.28 -6.21
CA GLY A 128 -0.86 1.16 -7.03
C GLY A 128 -2.27 0.62 -7.29
N TYR A 129 -3.10 1.51 -7.80
CA TYR A 129 -4.50 1.25 -8.08
C TYR A 129 -4.92 1.98 -9.34
N GLY A 130 -5.55 1.27 -10.27
CA GLY A 130 -5.99 1.80 -11.55
C GLY A 130 -7.47 1.58 -11.80
N LYS A 131 -8.03 2.41 -12.67
CA LYS A 131 -9.39 2.27 -13.18
C LYS A 131 -9.38 2.33 -14.70
N ASN A 132 -9.78 1.23 -15.33
CA ASN A 132 -9.95 1.17 -16.77
C ASN A 132 -11.38 1.57 -17.18
N PRO A 133 -11.57 2.20 -18.36
CA PRO A 133 -12.90 2.31 -18.96
C PRO A 133 -13.52 0.91 -19.15
N ARG A 134 -14.80 0.76 -18.83
CA ARG A 134 -15.49 -0.56 -18.87
C ARG A 134 -15.46 -1.22 -20.25
N ASP A 135 -15.58 -0.42 -21.29
CA ASP A 135 -15.55 -0.86 -22.70
C ASP A 135 -14.15 -1.26 -23.18
N ARG A 136 -13.10 -0.87 -22.47
CA ARG A 136 -11.70 -1.11 -22.82
C ARG A 136 -10.89 -1.69 -21.66
N LYS A 137 -11.53 -2.41 -20.75
CA LYS A 137 -10.90 -3.00 -19.59
C LYS A 137 -9.86 -4.06 -19.95
N PHE A 138 -10.14 -4.87 -20.95
CA PHE A 138 -9.28 -5.96 -21.37
C PHE A 138 -8.56 -5.66 -22.69
N LEU A 139 -7.32 -6.13 -22.79
CA LEU A 139 -6.56 -6.17 -24.06
C LEU A 139 -6.95 -7.39 -24.88
N SER A 140 -7.21 -8.51 -24.21
CA SER A 140 -7.71 -9.78 -24.77
C SER A 140 -8.55 -10.49 -23.69
N PRO A 141 -9.29 -11.57 -24.00
CA PRO A 141 -10.08 -12.29 -23.01
C PRO A 141 -9.26 -12.65 -21.75
N GLY A 142 -9.68 -12.13 -20.60
CA GLY A 142 -9.04 -12.37 -19.31
C GLY A 142 -7.80 -11.51 -19.00
N VAL A 143 -7.23 -10.79 -19.95
CA VAL A 143 -6.01 -9.98 -19.77
C VAL A 143 -6.37 -8.52 -19.59
N ILE A 144 -6.17 -7.96 -18.40
CA ILE A 144 -6.46 -6.55 -18.11
C ILE A 144 -5.50 -5.60 -18.83
N ARG A 145 -6.02 -4.42 -19.17
CA ARG A 145 -5.20 -3.31 -19.66
C ARG A 145 -4.37 -2.73 -18.52
N LYS A 146 -3.07 -2.56 -18.73
CA LYS A 146 -2.08 -2.24 -17.69
C LYS A 146 -1.34 -0.92 -17.91
N ASP A 147 -1.81 -0.08 -18.85
CA ASP A 147 -1.09 1.12 -19.29
C ASP A 147 -0.73 2.06 -18.12
N ASP A 148 -1.69 2.32 -17.20
CA ASP A 148 -1.46 3.17 -16.04
C ASP A 148 -0.46 2.56 -15.06
N ALA A 149 -0.54 1.25 -14.85
CA ALA A 149 0.39 0.53 -13.98
C ALA A 149 1.81 0.59 -14.53
N HIS A 150 2.01 0.32 -15.81
CA HIS A 150 3.32 0.40 -16.47
C HIS A 150 3.89 1.82 -16.40
N THR A 151 3.09 2.84 -16.71
CA THR A 151 3.52 4.25 -16.66
C THR A 151 3.96 4.64 -15.25
N THR A 152 3.16 4.28 -14.25
CA THR A 152 3.45 4.64 -12.85
C THR A 152 4.64 3.85 -12.29
N ALA A 153 4.72 2.55 -12.58
CA ALA A 153 5.84 1.71 -12.17
C ALA A 153 7.15 2.19 -12.81
N ALA A 154 7.15 2.51 -14.10
CA ALA A 154 8.33 3.05 -14.78
C ALA A 154 8.79 4.39 -14.17
N LYS A 155 7.85 5.30 -13.85
CA LYS A 155 8.16 6.58 -13.22
C LYS A 155 8.86 6.41 -11.87
N TYR A 156 8.35 5.53 -11.01
CA TYR A 156 8.85 5.34 -9.64
C TYR A 156 9.88 4.20 -9.51
N ALA A 157 10.29 3.59 -10.61
CA ALA A 157 11.46 2.72 -10.61
C ALA A 157 12.76 3.50 -10.34
N ASP A 158 12.80 4.80 -10.70
CA ASP A 158 13.91 5.69 -10.43
C ASP A 158 13.88 6.20 -8.97
N PRO A 159 14.92 5.93 -8.16
CA PRO A 159 15.03 6.47 -6.80
C PRO A 159 14.91 7.99 -6.72
N ALA A 160 15.42 8.74 -7.73
CA ALA A 160 15.33 10.18 -7.74
C ALA A 160 13.89 10.68 -7.87
N ALA A 161 13.06 10.00 -8.66
CA ALA A 161 11.63 10.33 -8.77
C ALA A 161 10.89 10.10 -7.44
N VAL A 162 11.25 9.06 -6.70
CA VAL A 162 10.70 8.78 -5.37
C VAL A 162 11.11 9.86 -4.38
N ASP A 163 12.39 10.23 -4.35
CA ASP A 163 12.89 11.30 -3.47
C ASP A 163 12.23 12.64 -3.77
N ALA A 164 12.04 12.96 -5.05
CA ALA A 164 11.31 14.17 -5.47
C ALA A 164 9.84 14.16 -5.02
N ALA A 165 9.18 12.99 -5.06
CA ALA A 165 7.80 12.85 -4.60
C ALA A 165 7.70 13.02 -3.06
N PHE A 166 8.61 12.45 -2.28
CA PHE A 166 8.68 12.67 -0.83
C PHE A 166 8.96 14.14 -0.50
N ALA A 167 9.90 14.77 -1.21
CA ALA A 167 10.18 16.19 -1.01
C ALA A 167 8.96 17.08 -1.36
N ALA A 168 8.22 16.72 -2.40
CA ALA A 168 6.99 17.43 -2.76
C ALA A 168 5.90 17.28 -1.69
N LEU A 169 5.75 16.07 -1.15
CA LEU A 169 4.84 15.80 -0.04
C LEU A 169 5.24 16.58 1.22
N GLY A 170 6.53 16.61 1.55
CA GLY A 170 7.05 17.42 2.66
C GLY A 170 6.68 18.90 2.51
N ARG A 171 6.97 19.50 1.36
CA ARG A 171 6.62 20.91 1.08
C ARG A 171 5.10 21.16 1.18
N TYR A 172 4.28 20.23 0.74
CA TYR A 172 2.84 20.36 0.88
C TYR A 172 2.41 20.46 2.36
N TRP A 173 2.91 19.54 3.20
CA TRP A 173 2.62 19.57 4.62
C TRP A 173 3.20 20.79 5.33
N ASP A 174 4.42 21.18 5.02
CA ASP A 174 5.03 22.40 5.55
C ASP A 174 4.20 23.64 5.22
N SER A 175 3.71 23.73 3.99
CA SER A 175 2.83 24.84 3.57
C SER A 175 1.52 24.87 4.36
N LEU A 176 0.88 23.73 4.57
CA LEU A 176 -0.36 23.66 5.35
C LEU A 176 -0.14 24.02 6.81
N LEU A 177 0.84 23.38 7.44
CA LEU A 177 1.07 23.50 8.88
C LEU A 177 1.72 24.80 9.29
N SER A 178 2.37 25.53 8.37
CA SER A 178 3.01 26.83 8.66
C SER A 178 2.03 27.99 8.85
N SER A 179 0.76 27.81 8.50
CA SER A 179 -0.27 28.86 8.66
C SER A 179 -0.58 29.20 10.11
N TYR A 180 -0.32 28.29 11.04
CA TYR A 180 -0.45 28.51 12.48
C TYR A 180 0.75 27.89 13.21
N GLN A 181 1.48 28.73 13.96
CA GLN A 181 2.68 28.32 14.67
C GLN A 181 2.74 28.88 16.07
N LEU A 182 2.85 27.99 17.08
CA LEU A 182 3.11 28.32 18.47
C LEU A 182 4.62 28.21 18.76
N ARG A 183 5.14 29.15 19.53
CA ARG A 183 6.50 29.12 20.10
C ARG A 183 6.41 29.42 21.59
N SER A 184 6.25 28.39 22.40
CA SER A 184 6.07 28.50 23.85
C SER A 184 7.36 28.37 24.65
N GLY A 185 8.42 27.82 24.02
CA GLY A 185 9.64 27.40 24.67
C GLY A 185 9.60 25.99 25.24
N GLU A 186 8.44 25.33 25.21
CA GLU A 186 8.28 23.91 25.54
C GLU A 186 8.13 23.11 24.24
N GLU A 187 9.18 22.38 23.84
CA GLU A 187 9.26 21.71 22.55
C GLU A 187 8.11 20.70 22.31
N LYS A 188 7.69 19.99 23.37
CA LYS A 188 6.62 18.99 23.24
C LYS A 188 5.26 19.65 22.98
N LEU A 189 5.01 20.78 23.64
CA LEU A 189 3.79 21.56 23.40
C LEU A 189 3.80 22.17 22.01
N ASP A 190 4.92 22.74 21.61
CA ASP A 190 5.08 23.33 20.26
C ASP A 190 4.84 22.26 19.17
N ARG A 191 5.43 21.09 19.30
CA ARG A 191 5.21 19.97 18.36
C ARG A 191 3.76 19.48 18.35
N MET A 192 3.13 19.37 19.53
CA MET A 192 1.73 18.97 19.63
C MET A 192 0.81 19.95 18.90
N VAL A 193 0.99 21.23 19.12
CA VAL A 193 0.14 22.27 18.53
C VAL A 193 0.45 22.49 17.03
N ASN A 194 1.73 22.56 16.66
CA ASN A 194 2.15 22.93 15.31
C ASN A 194 1.96 21.80 14.29
N ILE A 195 1.90 20.55 14.74
CA ILE A 195 1.79 19.39 13.83
C ILE A 195 0.56 18.57 14.19
N TRP A 196 0.55 17.94 15.35
CA TRP A 196 -0.39 16.87 15.65
C TRP A 196 -1.83 17.34 15.78
N HIS A 197 -2.11 18.46 16.43
CA HIS A 197 -3.47 18.97 16.57
C HIS A 197 -4.08 19.32 15.22
N GLN A 198 -3.36 20.09 14.41
CA GLN A 198 -3.84 20.49 13.09
C GLN A 198 -4.08 19.26 12.20
N TYR A 199 -3.10 18.36 12.12
CA TYR A 199 -3.20 17.13 11.36
C TYR A 199 -4.35 16.24 11.84
N GLN A 200 -4.42 15.97 13.14
CA GLN A 200 -5.45 15.10 13.72
C GLN A 200 -6.85 15.64 13.49
N CYS A 201 -7.08 16.92 13.74
CA CYS A 201 -8.38 17.53 13.53
C CYS A 201 -8.80 17.49 12.05
N MET A 202 -7.89 17.80 11.14
CA MET A 202 -8.15 17.73 9.70
C MET A 202 -8.47 16.30 9.23
N VAL A 203 -7.69 15.32 9.64
CA VAL A 203 -7.89 13.93 9.25
C VAL A 203 -9.19 13.39 9.85
N THR A 204 -9.45 13.66 11.12
CA THR A 204 -10.67 13.22 11.81
C THR A 204 -11.92 13.80 11.17
N PHE A 205 -11.88 15.08 10.81
CA PHE A 205 -12.98 15.74 10.09
C PHE A 205 -13.21 15.12 8.71
N ASN A 206 -12.17 15.03 7.89
CA ASN A 206 -12.27 14.54 6.51
C ASN A 206 -12.69 13.06 6.44
N LEU A 207 -12.33 12.25 7.42
CA LEU A 207 -12.71 10.83 7.51
C LEU A 207 -13.95 10.60 8.38
N SER A 208 -14.68 11.66 8.76
CA SER A 208 -15.87 11.57 9.62
C SER A 208 -15.62 10.72 10.89
N ARG A 209 -14.45 10.85 11.49
CA ARG A 209 -13.97 10.04 12.63
C ARG A 209 -13.82 8.54 12.32
N SER A 210 -13.93 8.13 11.08
CA SER A 210 -13.71 6.72 10.66
C SER A 210 -12.24 6.32 10.61
N ALA A 211 -11.32 7.20 10.99
CA ALA A 211 -9.90 6.92 11.10
C ALA A 211 -9.56 5.96 12.26
N SER A 212 -10.47 5.81 13.23
CA SER A 212 -10.30 4.90 14.35
C SER A 212 -11.17 3.65 14.18
N TYR A 213 -10.55 2.56 13.79
CA TYR A 213 -11.24 1.27 13.66
C TYR A 213 -11.82 0.79 15.01
N TYR A 214 -11.11 1.04 16.11
CA TYR A 214 -11.51 0.58 17.44
C TYR A 214 -12.65 1.39 18.04
N GLU A 215 -12.72 2.68 17.75
CA GLU A 215 -13.73 3.56 18.35
C GLU A 215 -15.06 3.51 17.60
N THR A 216 -15.02 3.56 16.28
CA THR A 216 -16.22 3.82 15.47
C THR A 216 -16.46 2.82 14.36
N GLY A 217 -15.50 1.93 14.06
CA GLY A 217 -15.52 1.11 12.85
C GLY A 217 -15.35 1.94 11.59
N THR A 218 -15.59 1.33 10.44
CA THR A 218 -15.31 1.91 9.12
C THR A 218 -16.52 2.57 8.45
N GLY A 219 -17.63 2.73 9.13
CA GLY A 219 -18.86 3.17 8.49
C GLY A 219 -19.66 4.21 9.25
N ARG A 220 -19.05 4.96 10.17
CA ARG A 220 -19.76 5.96 10.95
C ARG A 220 -19.99 7.23 10.13
N GLY A 221 -21.22 7.74 10.20
CA GLY A 221 -21.56 9.05 9.65
C GLY A 221 -20.96 10.21 10.47
N MET A 222 -20.93 11.39 9.87
CA MET A 222 -20.43 12.61 10.48
C MET A 222 -21.37 13.07 11.60
N GLY A 223 -20.87 13.14 12.84
CA GLY A 223 -21.58 13.74 13.97
C GLY A 223 -21.49 15.27 13.90
N PHE A 224 -22.64 15.97 14.01
CA PHE A 224 -22.65 17.43 13.86
C PHE A 224 -21.74 18.17 14.85
N ARG A 225 -21.93 17.95 16.14
CA ARG A 225 -21.15 18.62 17.20
C ARG A 225 -19.67 18.28 17.09
N ASP A 226 -19.37 17.00 16.99
CA ASP A 226 -17.99 16.50 16.98
C ASP A 226 -17.20 17.01 15.77
N SER A 227 -17.84 17.02 14.61
CA SER A 227 -17.23 17.55 13.38
C SER A 227 -17.00 19.06 13.43
N CYS A 228 -17.91 19.81 14.04
CA CYS A 228 -17.70 21.24 14.27
C CYS A 228 -16.52 21.51 15.20
N GLN A 229 -16.32 20.69 16.23
CA GLN A 229 -15.15 20.80 17.11
C GLN A 229 -13.85 20.47 16.39
N ASP A 230 -13.84 19.41 15.56
CA ASP A 230 -12.67 19.06 14.76
C ASP A 230 -12.31 20.18 13.77
N LEU A 231 -13.32 20.80 13.15
CA LEU A 231 -13.14 21.92 12.23
C LEU A 231 -12.39 23.11 12.87
N TYR A 232 -12.67 23.43 14.12
CA TYR A 232 -11.98 24.52 14.83
C TYR A 232 -10.45 24.30 14.90
N GLY A 233 -10.02 23.04 14.96
CA GLY A 233 -8.59 22.71 15.07
C GLY A 233 -7.78 22.94 13.78
N PHE A 234 -8.44 23.12 12.63
CA PHE A 234 -7.73 23.30 11.34
C PHE A 234 -8.38 24.32 10.38
N MET A 235 -9.40 25.04 10.81
CA MET A 235 -10.11 26.02 9.95
C MET A 235 -9.21 27.09 9.35
N HIS A 236 -8.06 27.38 9.97
CA HIS A 236 -7.08 28.35 9.51
C HIS A 236 -6.27 27.88 8.29
N ILE A 237 -6.32 26.61 7.93
CA ILE A 237 -5.68 26.04 6.74
C ILE A 237 -6.66 25.74 5.60
N ILE A 238 -7.95 26.04 5.81
CA ILE A 238 -8.95 25.95 4.75
C ILE A 238 -8.91 27.26 3.95
N PRO A 239 -8.81 27.19 2.58
CA PRO A 239 -8.79 28.37 1.71
C PRO A 239 -10.05 29.19 1.81
#